data_8b8228b8d93b24db19674d9d508a23ec
#
_entry.id   8b8228b8d93b24db19674d9d508a23ec
#
_cell.length_a   1.000
_cell.length_b   1.000
_cell.length_c   1.000
_cell.angle_alpha   90.00
_cell.angle_beta   90.00
_cell.angle_gamma   90.00
#
_symmetry.space_group_name_H-M   'P 1'
#
loop_
_entity.id
_entity.type
_entity.pdbx_description
1 polymer ?
#
loop_
_entity_poly.entity_id
_entity_poly.type
_entity_poly.pdbx_seq_one_letter_code
_entity_poly.pdbx_strand_id
1 'polypeptide(L)'
;MKYGRHIDNAYMSSGRADLSFTVFLTKKNLYEGGELLIENLTSEHKFKLNSGEILIYPSTYLHSVQEVLNGERIVCVGWIESYIKSIEEREYLFDLDAGARSLLSKHGRSDDLDLIFKSYSNLLRVLGD
;
A
#
# COMPACT_ATOMS: atom_id res chain seq x y z
N MET A 1 -17.20 -17.56 3.33
CA MET A 1 -15.75 -17.77 3.59
C MET A 1 -15.18 -16.52 4.24
N LYS A 2 -14.34 -16.68 5.21
CA LYS A 2 -13.60 -15.59 5.85
C LYS A 2 -12.13 -15.97 6.00
N TYR A 3 -11.28 -14.98 6.05
CA TYR A 3 -9.87 -15.16 6.38
C TYR A 3 -9.60 -14.59 7.77
N GLY A 4 -9.05 -15.43 8.65
CA GLY A 4 -8.70 -15.03 10.00
C GLY A 4 -7.60 -13.98 10.03
N ARG A 5 -7.44 -13.36 11.17
CA ARG A 5 -6.44 -12.33 11.45
C ARG A 5 -5.02 -12.89 11.29
N HIS A 6 -4.23 -12.29 10.40
CA HIS A 6 -2.87 -12.74 10.09
C HIS A 6 -2.02 -11.61 9.50
N ILE A 7 -0.73 -11.84 9.39
CA ILE A 7 0.17 -11.05 8.52
C ILE A 7 0.58 -11.93 7.35
N ASP A 8 0.95 -11.32 6.24
CA ASP A 8 1.47 -12.04 5.08
C ASP A 8 2.89 -12.54 5.34
N ASN A 9 3.31 -13.55 4.62
CA ASN A 9 4.66 -14.07 4.71
C ASN A 9 5.67 -13.00 4.26
N ALA A 10 6.81 -12.95 4.93
CA ALA A 10 7.87 -12.00 4.59
C ALA A 10 8.45 -12.24 3.19
N TYR A 11 8.47 -13.49 2.75
CA TYR A 11 9.01 -13.89 1.44
C TYR A 11 8.02 -14.77 0.69
N MET A 12 7.83 -14.44 -0.57
CA MET A 12 7.16 -15.28 -1.56
C MET A 12 8.21 -15.98 -2.43
N SER A 13 7.81 -16.92 -3.27
CA SER A 13 8.75 -17.63 -4.15
C SER A 13 9.53 -16.72 -5.10
N SER A 14 8.95 -15.57 -5.42
CA SER A 14 9.54 -14.59 -6.35
C SER A 14 10.31 -13.45 -5.68
N GLY A 15 10.28 -13.35 -4.35
CA GLY A 15 10.98 -12.28 -3.63
C GLY A 15 10.32 -11.89 -2.31
N ARG A 16 10.75 -10.74 -1.79
CA ARG A 16 10.26 -10.19 -0.53
C ARG A 16 8.88 -9.56 -0.70
N ALA A 17 7.98 -9.79 0.24
CA ALA A 17 6.67 -9.16 0.29
C ALA A 17 6.70 -7.95 1.22
N ASP A 18 6.86 -6.76 0.67
CA ASP A 18 6.88 -5.51 1.43
C ASP A 18 5.51 -4.85 1.50
N LEU A 19 4.79 -4.88 0.40
CA LEU A 19 3.45 -4.34 0.27
C LEU A 19 2.52 -5.43 -0.24
N SER A 20 1.31 -5.44 0.31
CA SER A 20 0.23 -6.31 -0.15
C SER A 20 -0.79 -5.46 -0.90
N PHE A 21 -1.47 -6.04 -1.87
CA PHE A 21 -2.55 -5.35 -2.55
C PHE A 21 -3.76 -6.24 -2.76
N THR A 22 -4.91 -5.59 -2.80
CA THR A 22 -6.18 -6.22 -3.17
C THR A 22 -6.86 -5.36 -4.22
N VAL A 23 -7.11 -5.94 -5.38
CA VAL A 23 -7.94 -5.34 -6.43
C VAL A 23 -9.35 -5.86 -6.25
N PHE A 24 -10.32 -4.96 -6.04
CA PHE A 24 -11.72 -5.32 -5.87
C PHE A 24 -12.35 -5.51 -7.26
N LEU A 25 -12.86 -6.69 -7.53
CA LEU A 25 -13.44 -7.03 -8.83
C LEU A 25 -14.97 -7.04 -8.81
N THR A 26 -15.59 -7.42 -7.70
CA THR A 26 -17.04 -7.39 -7.54
C THR A 26 -17.51 -6.02 -7.08
N LYS A 27 -18.59 -5.52 -7.68
CA LYS A 27 -19.22 -4.28 -7.19
C LYS A 27 -19.66 -4.44 -5.73
N LYS A 28 -19.35 -3.44 -4.90
CA LYS A 28 -19.60 -3.52 -3.45
C LYS A 28 -21.05 -3.72 -3.04
N ASN A 29 -22.00 -3.38 -3.90
CA ASN A 29 -23.43 -3.55 -3.66
C ASN A 29 -23.96 -4.94 -4.05
N LEU A 30 -23.11 -5.82 -4.60
CA LEU A 30 -23.49 -7.17 -5.02
C LEU A 30 -23.17 -8.24 -3.97
N TYR A 31 -22.59 -7.86 -2.85
CA TYR A 31 -22.32 -8.77 -1.74
C TYR A 31 -22.46 -8.05 -0.39
N GLU A 32 -22.74 -8.82 0.64
CA GLU A 32 -22.87 -8.34 2.01
C GLU A 32 -21.76 -8.94 2.87
N GLY A 33 -21.20 -8.15 3.77
CA GLY A 33 -20.02 -8.57 4.54
C GLY A 33 -18.75 -8.49 3.70
N GLY A 34 -17.76 -9.29 4.04
CA GLY A 34 -16.54 -9.43 3.26
C GLY A 34 -15.60 -8.22 3.33
N GLU A 35 -15.74 -7.35 4.33
CA GLU A 35 -14.85 -6.21 4.52
C GLU A 35 -13.43 -6.67 4.80
N LEU A 36 -12.46 -6.00 4.20
CA LEU A 36 -11.05 -6.15 4.51
C LEU A 36 -10.73 -5.27 5.72
N LEU A 37 -10.26 -5.90 6.79
CA LEU A 37 -9.85 -5.22 8.01
C LEU A 37 -8.35 -5.11 8.06
N ILE A 38 -7.83 -3.90 8.27
CA ILE A 38 -6.41 -3.66 8.44
C ILE A 38 -6.18 -2.97 9.78
N GLU A 39 -5.28 -3.54 10.57
CA GLU A 39 -4.94 -3.03 11.89
C GLU A 39 -3.56 -2.36 11.85
N ASN A 40 -3.47 -1.16 12.39
CA ASN A 40 -2.21 -0.55 12.73
C ASN A 40 -2.09 -0.43 14.27
N LEU A 41 -1.05 0.24 14.76
CA LEU A 41 -0.78 0.31 16.21
C LEU A 41 -1.90 0.97 17.02
N THR A 42 -2.71 1.82 16.42
CA THR A 42 -3.67 2.67 17.13
C THR A 42 -5.11 2.50 16.68
N SER A 43 -5.35 1.87 15.55
CA SER A 43 -6.69 1.80 14.95
C SER A 43 -6.86 0.59 14.04
N GLU A 44 -8.13 0.29 13.78
CA GLU A 44 -8.58 -0.72 12.83
C GLU A 44 -9.41 -0.02 11.75
N HIS A 45 -9.14 -0.34 10.50
CA HIS A 45 -9.85 0.23 9.36
C HIS A 45 -10.52 -0.86 8.55
N LYS A 46 -11.77 -0.61 8.15
CA LYS A 46 -12.56 -1.49 7.28
C LYS A 46 -12.59 -0.94 5.87
N PHE A 47 -12.37 -1.81 4.90
CA PHE A 47 -12.39 -1.44 3.50
C PHE A 47 -13.32 -2.35 2.70
N LYS A 48 -14.19 -1.72 1.92
CA LYS A 48 -15.03 -2.37 0.93
C LYS A 48 -15.13 -1.42 -0.25
N LEU A 49 -14.20 -1.57 -1.19
CA LEU A 49 -14.01 -0.64 -2.29
C LEU A 49 -14.89 -1.00 -3.49
N ASN A 50 -14.99 -0.07 -4.42
CA ASN A 50 -15.71 -0.28 -5.66
C ASN A 50 -14.94 -1.19 -6.61
N SER A 51 -15.65 -1.82 -7.54
CA SER A 51 -15.04 -2.62 -8.60
C SER A 51 -14.01 -1.80 -9.38
N GLY A 52 -12.82 -2.35 -9.54
CA GLY A 52 -11.69 -1.72 -10.21
C GLY A 52 -10.78 -0.89 -9.31
N GLU A 53 -11.17 -0.65 -8.07
CA GLU A 53 -10.30 0.02 -7.11
C GLU A 53 -9.31 -0.95 -6.46
N ILE A 54 -8.15 -0.44 -6.11
CA ILE A 54 -7.07 -1.20 -5.47
C ILE A 54 -6.76 -0.60 -4.11
N LEU A 55 -6.54 -1.46 -3.13
CA LEU A 55 -6.00 -1.09 -1.83
C LEU A 55 -4.60 -1.67 -1.70
N ILE A 56 -3.64 -0.82 -1.36
CA ILE A 56 -2.24 -1.22 -1.12
C ILE A 56 -1.90 -0.90 0.33
N TYR A 57 -1.30 -1.84 1.03
CA TYR A 57 -0.96 -1.69 2.44
C TYR A 57 0.33 -2.47 2.76
N PRO A 58 1.07 -2.07 3.82
CA PRO A 58 2.25 -2.81 4.25
C PRO A 58 1.90 -4.26 4.60
N SER A 59 2.69 -5.20 4.07
CA SER A 59 2.49 -6.63 4.34
C SER A 59 2.70 -7.01 5.81
N THR A 60 3.33 -6.13 6.57
CA THR A 60 3.60 -6.29 8.00
C THR A 60 2.38 -6.05 8.89
N TYR A 61 1.30 -5.48 8.35
CA TYR A 61 0.11 -5.17 9.14
C TYR A 61 -0.76 -6.42 9.30
N LEU A 62 -1.30 -6.58 10.52
CA LEU A 62 -2.34 -7.57 10.77
C LEU A 62 -3.58 -7.20 9.97
N HIS A 63 -4.15 -8.17 9.30
CA HIS A 63 -5.36 -7.98 8.52
C HIS A 63 -6.20 -9.25 8.50
N SER A 64 -7.46 -9.08 8.14
CA SER A 64 -8.42 -10.17 8.01
C SER A 64 -9.51 -9.81 7.00
N VAL A 65 -10.22 -10.80 6.51
CA VAL A 65 -11.41 -10.60 5.68
C VAL A 65 -12.60 -11.15 6.42
N GLN A 66 -13.62 -10.33 6.61
CA GLN A 66 -14.85 -10.72 7.27
C GLN A 66 -15.66 -11.69 6.42
N GLU A 67 -16.54 -12.44 7.06
CA GLU A 67 -17.39 -13.39 6.39
C GLU A 67 -18.28 -12.68 5.36
N VAL A 68 -18.38 -13.26 4.17
CA VAL A 68 -19.36 -12.85 3.16
C VAL A 68 -20.70 -13.48 3.53
N LEU A 69 -21.66 -12.65 3.87
CA LEU A 69 -22.98 -13.09 4.35
C LEU A 69 -23.95 -13.38 3.20
N ASN A 70 -23.80 -12.67 2.09
CA ASN A 70 -24.63 -12.84 0.89
C ASN A 70 -23.86 -12.37 -0.34
N GLY A 71 -24.12 -13.00 -1.48
CA GLY A 71 -23.43 -12.70 -2.72
C GLY A 71 -22.05 -13.33 -2.82
N GLU A 72 -21.25 -12.86 -3.75
CA GLU A 72 -19.92 -13.38 -4.02
C GLU A 72 -18.91 -12.23 -4.08
N ARG A 73 -17.84 -12.37 -3.32
CA ARG A 73 -16.73 -11.42 -3.31
C ARG A 73 -15.56 -11.99 -4.10
N ILE A 74 -15.24 -11.34 -5.21
CA ILE A 74 -14.11 -11.72 -6.06
C ILE A 74 -13.07 -10.59 -6.00
N VAL A 75 -11.83 -10.96 -5.69
CA VAL A 75 -10.69 -10.04 -5.63
C VAL A 75 -9.47 -10.68 -6.30
N CYS A 76 -8.55 -9.84 -6.70
CA CYS A 76 -7.20 -10.25 -7.08
C CYS A 76 -6.23 -9.73 -6.00
N VAL A 77 -5.45 -10.61 -5.42
CA VAL A 77 -4.47 -10.26 -4.40
C VAL A 77 -3.05 -10.51 -4.90
N GLY A 78 -2.12 -9.75 -4.39
CA GLY A 78 -0.71 -9.94 -4.73
C GLY A 78 0.19 -9.14 -3.80
N TRP A 79 1.48 -9.19 -4.10
CA TRP A 79 2.53 -8.62 -3.28
C TRP A 79 3.51 -7.85 -4.15
N ILE A 80 4.10 -6.83 -3.55
CA ILE A 80 5.07 -5.95 -4.21
C ILE A 80 6.35 -6.00 -3.38
N GLU A 81 7.46 -6.24 -4.03
CA GLU A 81 8.78 -6.02 -3.45
C GLU A 81 9.18 -4.57 -3.70
N SER A 82 9.41 -3.83 -2.62
CA SER A 82 9.87 -2.45 -2.70
C SER A 82 11.38 -2.40 -2.86
N TYR A 83 11.89 -1.45 -3.64
CA TYR A 83 13.31 -1.13 -3.63
C TYR A 83 13.79 -0.69 -2.26
N ILE A 84 12.90 -0.09 -1.47
CA ILE A 84 13.20 0.36 -0.11
C ILE A 84 12.57 -0.63 0.87
N LYS A 85 13.40 -1.37 1.59
CA LYS A 85 12.97 -2.40 2.51
C LYS A 85 12.28 -1.85 3.76
N SER A 86 12.81 -0.78 4.34
CA SER A 86 12.30 -0.18 5.58
C SER A 86 11.01 0.61 5.32
N ILE A 87 9.99 0.38 6.14
CA ILE A 87 8.71 1.12 6.07
C ILE A 87 8.95 2.60 6.36
N GLU A 88 9.75 2.92 7.38
CA GLU A 88 10.05 4.28 7.78
C GLU A 88 10.79 5.03 6.67
N GLU A 89 11.76 4.40 6.04
CA GLU A 89 12.50 5.00 4.92
C GLU A 89 11.60 5.23 3.71
N ARG A 90 10.66 4.31 3.43
CA ARG A 90 9.65 4.53 2.37
C ARG A 90 8.79 5.75 2.66
N GLU A 91 8.36 5.92 3.91
CA GLU A 91 7.55 7.08 4.32
C GLU A 91 8.33 8.39 4.15
N TYR A 92 9.57 8.44 4.63
CA TYR A 92 10.42 9.64 4.48
C TYR A 92 10.62 10.01 3.01
N LEU A 93 10.93 9.03 2.19
CA LEU A 93 11.14 9.25 0.76
C LEU A 93 9.85 9.64 0.04
N PHE A 94 8.74 9.03 0.40
CA PHE A 94 7.44 9.40 -0.15
C PHE A 94 7.08 10.83 0.18
N ASP A 95 7.22 11.24 1.43
CA ASP A 95 6.91 12.60 1.86
C ASP A 95 7.82 13.63 1.21
N LEU A 96 9.11 13.32 1.09
CA LEU A 96 10.08 14.18 0.43
C LEU A 96 9.73 14.39 -1.06
N ASP A 97 9.42 13.31 -1.76
CA ASP A 97 9.04 13.36 -3.18
C ASP A 97 7.70 14.10 -3.36
N ALA A 98 6.71 13.77 -2.55
CA ALA A 98 5.38 14.39 -2.62
C ALA A 98 5.46 15.90 -2.35
N GLY A 99 6.21 16.30 -1.33
CA GLY A 99 6.43 17.72 -1.00
C GLY A 99 7.15 18.46 -2.12
N ALA A 100 8.22 17.88 -2.64
CA ALA A 100 8.97 18.48 -3.74
C ALA A 100 8.13 18.61 -5.03
N ARG A 101 7.35 17.57 -5.37
CA ARG A 101 6.45 17.62 -6.54
C ARG A 101 5.35 18.66 -6.37
N SER A 102 4.82 18.82 -5.16
CA SER A 102 3.82 19.85 -4.86
C SER A 102 4.41 21.26 -5.05
N LEU A 103 5.61 21.50 -4.55
CA LEU A 103 6.31 22.77 -4.77
C LEU A 103 6.59 23.04 -6.25
N LEU A 104 7.03 22.01 -6.97
CA LEU A 104 7.25 22.11 -8.42
C LEU A 104 5.96 22.51 -9.16
N SER A 105 4.84 21.88 -8.80
CA SER A 105 3.53 22.17 -9.41
C SER A 105 3.06 23.60 -9.13
N LYS A 106 3.31 24.11 -7.92
CA LYS A 106 2.86 25.44 -7.49
C LYS A 106 3.74 26.57 -7.98
N HIS A 107 5.05 26.34 -8.06
CA HIS A 107 6.05 27.41 -8.24
C HIS A 107 6.98 27.20 -9.42
N GLY A 108 6.91 26.05 -10.11
CA GLY A 108 7.83 25.69 -11.18
C GLY A 108 9.21 25.28 -10.68
N ARG A 109 10.13 25.06 -11.61
CA ARG A 109 11.51 24.66 -11.30
C ARG A 109 12.29 25.77 -10.61
N SER A 110 13.18 25.36 -9.72
CA SER A 110 14.13 26.26 -9.05
C SER A 110 15.41 25.50 -8.75
N ASP A 111 16.51 26.22 -8.53
CA ASP A 111 17.78 25.62 -8.12
C ASP A 111 17.63 24.89 -6.78
N ASP A 112 16.80 25.41 -5.88
CA ASP A 112 16.52 24.78 -4.58
C ASP A 112 15.84 23.43 -4.78
N LEU A 113 14.84 23.35 -5.63
CA LEU A 113 14.16 22.08 -5.96
C LEU A 113 15.09 21.10 -6.65
N ASP A 114 15.97 21.55 -7.51
CA ASP A 114 16.96 20.69 -8.16
C ASP A 114 17.87 20.00 -7.13
N LEU A 115 18.24 20.70 -6.05
CA LEU A 115 19.00 20.11 -4.94
C LEU A 115 18.19 19.06 -4.19
N ILE A 116 16.91 19.30 -3.95
CA ILE A 116 16.02 18.35 -3.27
C ILE A 116 15.86 17.09 -4.12
N PHE A 117 15.55 17.22 -5.41
CA PHE A 117 15.40 16.06 -6.31
C PHE A 117 16.71 15.28 -6.48
N LYS A 118 17.85 15.98 -6.53
CA LYS A 118 19.16 15.31 -6.54
C LYS A 118 19.38 14.49 -5.27
N SER A 119 19.08 15.06 -4.12
CA SER A 119 19.21 14.37 -2.82
C SER A 119 18.28 13.18 -2.72
N TYR A 120 17.03 13.32 -3.16
CA TYR A 120 16.06 12.24 -3.23
C TYR A 120 16.58 11.07 -4.09
N SER A 121 17.06 11.36 -5.29
CA SER A 121 17.59 10.31 -6.19
C SER A 121 18.81 9.60 -5.59
N ASN A 122 19.66 10.34 -4.89
CA ASN A 122 20.84 9.76 -4.25
C ASN A 122 20.48 8.94 -3.00
N LEU A 123 19.46 9.36 -2.26
CA LEU A 123 18.91 8.55 -1.16
C LEU A 123 18.35 7.22 -1.68
N LEU A 124 17.66 7.22 -2.83
CA LEU A 124 17.22 5.97 -3.44
C LEU A 124 18.38 5.03 -3.77
N ARG A 125 19.52 5.57 -4.21
CA ARG A 125 20.72 4.75 -4.49
C ARG A 125 21.32 4.16 -3.22
N VAL A 126 21.28 4.88 -2.11
CA VAL A 126 21.87 4.46 -0.83
C VAL A 126 20.97 3.48 -0.08
N LEU A 127 19.67 3.77 -0.03
CA LEU A 127 18.69 3.03 0.76
C LEU A 127 18.04 1.87 0.00
N GLY A 128 18.04 1.94 -1.33
CA GLY A 128 17.43 0.91 -2.17
C GLY A 128 18.32 -0.32 -2.36
N ASP A 129 17.66 -1.42 -2.65
CA ASP A 129 18.32 -2.68 -3.01
C ASP A 129 18.62 -2.73 -4.51
#